data_7d10f0e7381976e6c9267cc316d26aff
#
_entry.id   7d10f0e7381976e6c9267cc316d26aff
#
_cell.length_a   1.000
_cell.length_b   1.000
_cell.length_c   1.000
_cell.angle_alpha   90.00
_cell.angle_beta   90.00
_cell.angle_gamma   90.00
#
_symmetry.space_group_name_H-M   'P 1'
#
loop_
_entity.id
_entity.type
_entity.pdbx_description
1 polymer ?
#
loop_
_entity_poly.entity_id
_entity_poly.type
_entity_poly.pdbx_seq_one_letter_code
_entity_poly.pdbx_strand_id
1 'polypeptide(L)'
;MATDKPEILQAFFSKGVFRGTCPACMASHNFMPAEFTGKTIAYTCPCGRSFDVLPLGLRGGQRKAVNLSGTLSGKPGKSLLKIPCLVRDLSAKGIGITLDVTTAEMAETMQLRVKLDDSRKTALLLPCKVRRKQKTGGQLQLGLEFKSLDLDSQSALSRYLSQ
;
A
#
# COMPACT_ATOMS: atom_id res chain seq x y z
N MET A 1 0.73 6.96 42.89
CA MET A 1 0.59 7.83 41.72
C MET A 1 0.22 6.96 40.53
N ALA A 2 -1.01 6.99 40.09
CA ALA A 2 -1.42 6.29 38.88
C ALA A 2 -0.75 7.00 37.70
N THR A 3 0.16 6.33 37.01
CA THR A 3 0.63 6.77 35.69
C THR A 3 -0.55 6.60 34.74
N ASP A 4 -1.33 7.67 34.56
CA ASP A 4 -2.36 7.73 33.55
C ASP A 4 -1.66 7.50 32.18
N LYS A 5 -1.77 6.28 31.66
CA LYS A 5 -1.34 6.02 30.30
C LYS A 5 -2.21 6.90 29.40
N PRO A 6 -1.62 7.68 28.48
CA PRO A 6 -2.42 8.48 27.58
C PRO A 6 -3.38 7.58 26.81
N GLU A 7 -4.62 8.00 26.73
CA GLU A 7 -5.65 7.34 25.91
C GLU A 7 -5.22 7.36 24.45
N ILE A 8 -5.41 6.26 23.73
CA ILE A 8 -5.08 6.17 22.32
C ILE A 8 -6.28 6.62 21.49
N LEU A 9 -6.09 7.67 20.68
CA LEU A 9 -7.04 8.11 19.69
C LEU A 9 -6.65 7.53 18.32
N GLN A 10 -7.50 6.69 17.75
CA GLN A 10 -7.30 6.16 16.41
C GLN A 10 -7.73 7.19 15.35
N ALA A 11 -6.83 7.52 14.44
CA ALA A 11 -7.11 8.42 13.32
C ALA A 11 -6.99 7.67 11.99
N PHE A 12 -8.05 7.68 11.21
CA PHE A 12 -8.15 6.96 9.94
C PHE A 12 -7.82 7.86 8.76
N PHE A 13 -7.03 7.35 7.82
CA PHE A 13 -6.67 8.11 6.62
C PHE A 13 -7.83 8.20 5.64
N SER A 14 -8.20 9.42 5.28
CA SER A 14 -9.24 9.71 4.29
C SER A 14 -8.96 11.03 3.58
N LYS A 15 -9.02 11.04 2.26
CA LYS A 15 -8.88 12.25 1.42
C LYS A 15 -7.63 13.10 1.76
N GLY A 16 -6.49 12.45 2.00
CA GLY A 16 -5.21 13.14 2.23
C GLY A 16 -4.93 13.55 3.67
N VAL A 17 -5.84 13.33 4.60
CA VAL A 17 -5.69 13.62 6.03
C VAL A 17 -6.07 12.43 6.90
N PHE A 18 -5.51 12.37 8.10
CA PHE A 18 -5.99 11.46 9.14
C PHE A 18 -7.11 12.14 9.93
N ARG A 19 -8.22 11.45 10.11
CA ARG A 19 -9.37 11.93 10.88
C ARG A 19 -9.59 11.07 12.10
N GLY A 20 -9.57 11.69 13.27
CA GLY A 20 -9.91 11.07 14.56
C GLY A 20 -11.05 11.82 15.24
N THR A 21 -11.86 11.11 16.01
CA THR A 21 -12.97 11.70 16.78
C THR A 21 -12.68 11.57 18.26
N CYS A 22 -12.68 12.69 18.97
CA CYS A 22 -12.50 12.70 20.41
C CYS A 22 -13.65 11.97 21.12
N PRO A 23 -13.40 10.93 21.92
CA PRO A 23 -14.45 10.17 22.57
C PRO A 23 -15.15 10.95 23.69
N ALA A 24 -14.56 12.04 24.16
CA ALA A 24 -15.14 12.85 25.25
C ALA A 24 -16.13 13.90 24.76
N CYS A 25 -15.80 14.63 23.69
CA CYS A 25 -16.63 15.72 23.19
C CYS A 25 -17.18 15.47 21.77
N MET A 26 -16.87 14.33 21.18
CA MET A 26 -17.28 13.92 19.83
C MET A 26 -16.80 14.85 18.69
N ALA A 27 -15.89 15.78 18.97
CA ALA A 27 -15.30 16.64 17.97
C ALA A 27 -14.36 15.83 17.04
N SER A 28 -14.49 16.05 15.75
CA SER A 28 -13.58 15.46 14.74
C SER A 28 -12.37 16.38 14.53
N HIS A 29 -11.19 15.76 14.50
CA HIS A 29 -9.91 16.42 14.29
C HIS A 29 -9.22 15.84 13.07
N ASN A 30 -8.57 16.69 12.29
CA ASN A 30 -7.78 16.31 11.13
C ASN A 30 -6.29 16.49 11.44
N PHE A 31 -5.50 15.51 11.07
CA PHE A 31 -4.05 15.50 11.23
C PHE A 31 -3.40 15.30 9.87
N MET A 32 -2.40 16.10 9.56
CA MET A 32 -1.67 15.95 8.30
C MET A 32 -0.69 14.78 8.40
N PRO A 33 -0.46 14.00 7.33
CA PRO A 33 0.52 12.91 7.35
C PRO A 33 1.92 13.34 7.77
N ALA A 34 2.33 14.58 7.45
CA ALA A 34 3.61 15.13 7.81
C ALA A 34 3.80 15.38 9.33
N GLU A 35 2.71 15.43 10.10
CA GLU A 35 2.78 15.60 11.56
C GLU A 35 3.23 14.31 12.26
N PHE A 36 3.06 13.16 11.60
CA PHE A 36 3.46 11.86 12.15
C PHE A 36 4.92 11.56 11.84
N THR A 37 5.80 12.00 12.72
CA THR A 37 7.25 11.71 12.64
C THR A 37 7.62 10.37 13.30
N GLY A 38 6.67 9.71 13.96
CA GLY A 38 6.82 8.44 14.65
C GLY A 38 5.55 7.58 14.56
N LYS A 39 5.40 6.65 15.49
CA LYS A 39 4.22 5.76 15.57
C LYS A 39 2.95 6.49 15.99
N THR A 40 3.09 7.46 16.88
CA THR A 40 2.00 8.27 17.44
C THR A 40 2.44 9.72 17.57
N ILE A 41 1.47 10.63 17.65
CA ILE A 41 1.69 12.03 18.03
C ILE A 41 0.86 12.36 19.25
N ALA A 42 1.42 13.13 20.18
CA ALA A 42 0.67 13.67 21.31
C ALA A 42 -0.24 14.80 20.84
N TYR A 43 -1.51 14.77 21.22
CA TYR A 43 -2.51 15.77 20.84
C TYR A 43 -3.42 16.08 22.02
N THR A 44 -3.68 17.36 22.24
CA THR A 44 -4.66 17.81 23.24
C THR A 44 -5.89 18.41 22.56
N CYS A 45 -7.03 17.78 22.80
CA CYS A 45 -8.30 18.26 22.29
C CYS A 45 -8.71 19.57 22.98
N PRO A 46 -9.40 20.51 22.29
CA PRO A 46 -9.93 21.72 22.92
C PRO A 46 -10.81 21.49 24.15
N CYS A 47 -11.38 20.28 24.31
CA CYS A 47 -12.11 19.89 25.51
C CYS A 47 -11.20 19.60 26.74
N GLY A 48 -9.88 19.71 26.60
CA GLY A 48 -8.88 19.49 27.65
C GLY A 48 -8.36 18.07 27.79
N ARG A 49 -8.87 17.09 27.03
CA ARG A 49 -8.32 15.72 27.02
C ARG A 49 -7.11 15.58 26.12
N SER A 50 -6.12 14.85 26.61
CA SER A 50 -4.89 14.53 25.85
C SER A 50 -4.89 13.08 25.40
N PHE A 51 -4.41 12.84 24.19
CA PHE A 51 -4.36 11.54 23.53
C PHE A 51 -3.00 11.30 22.86
N ASP A 52 -2.61 10.04 22.75
CA ASP A 52 -1.64 9.60 21.75
C ASP A 52 -2.41 9.20 20.49
N VAL A 53 -2.30 10.01 19.44
CA VAL A 53 -2.99 9.77 18.17
C VAL A 53 -2.23 8.71 17.38
N LEU A 54 -2.88 7.57 17.15
CA LEU A 54 -2.37 6.48 16.33
C LEU A 54 -2.92 6.58 14.91
N PRO A 55 -2.07 6.86 13.91
CA PRO A 55 -2.50 6.91 12.52
C PRO A 55 -2.76 5.49 12.00
N LEU A 56 -3.97 5.25 11.52
CA LEU A 56 -4.37 4.01 10.89
C LEU A 56 -4.53 4.21 9.38
N GLY A 57 -4.02 3.27 8.58
CA GLY A 57 -4.09 3.36 7.13
C GLY A 57 -2.92 4.12 6.49
N LEU A 58 -1.79 4.27 7.21
CA LEU A 58 -0.52 4.85 6.70
C LEU A 58 0.13 4.06 5.56
N ARG A 59 -0.45 2.97 5.12
CA ARG A 59 -0.05 2.36 3.85
C ARG A 59 -0.45 3.33 2.75
N GLY A 60 0.55 4.04 2.25
CA GLY A 60 0.41 5.19 1.35
C GLY A 60 -0.47 4.96 0.14
N GLY A 61 -1.76 5.26 0.29
CA GLY A 61 -2.76 5.17 -0.76
C GLY A 61 -3.78 4.05 -0.53
N GLN A 62 -4.97 4.30 -1.04
CA GLN A 62 -6.05 3.33 -1.08
C GLN A 62 -5.60 2.12 -1.92
N ARG A 63 -5.71 0.91 -1.36
CA ARG A 63 -5.50 -0.33 -2.11
C ARG A 63 -6.84 -0.83 -2.64
N LYS A 64 -6.88 -1.08 -3.93
CA LYS A 64 -8.02 -1.71 -4.58
C LYS A 64 -7.76 -3.22 -4.65
N ALA A 65 -8.66 -4.02 -4.10
CA ALA A 65 -8.64 -5.46 -4.30
C ALA A 65 -9.00 -5.76 -5.77
N VAL A 66 -8.20 -6.60 -6.42
CA VAL A 66 -8.36 -6.95 -7.83
C VAL A 66 -8.07 -8.43 -8.03
N ASN A 67 -8.36 -8.93 -9.22
CA ASN A 67 -8.05 -10.29 -9.63
C ASN A 67 -7.58 -10.27 -11.10
N LEU A 68 -6.34 -9.79 -11.31
CA LEU A 68 -5.80 -9.57 -12.64
C LEU A 68 -4.66 -10.56 -12.93
N SER A 69 -4.62 -11.04 -14.16
CA SER A 69 -3.48 -11.84 -14.64
C SER A 69 -2.30 -10.93 -14.99
N GLY A 70 -1.11 -11.36 -14.62
CA GLY A 70 0.13 -10.67 -14.91
C GLY A 70 1.28 -11.62 -15.20
N THR A 71 2.41 -11.05 -15.59
CA THR A 71 3.68 -11.77 -15.75
C THR A 71 4.78 -10.96 -15.09
N LEU A 72 5.41 -11.57 -14.11
CA LEU A 72 6.59 -11.00 -13.45
C LEU A 72 7.84 -11.45 -14.20
N SER A 73 8.70 -10.52 -14.58
CA SER A 73 9.94 -10.79 -15.29
C SER A 73 11.14 -10.06 -14.67
N GLY A 74 12.31 -10.68 -14.75
CA GLY A 74 13.55 -10.11 -14.24
C GLY A 74 14.73 -11.01 -14.53
N LYS A 75 15.92 -10.56 -14.19
CA LYS A 75 17.17 -11.31 -14.36
C LYS A 75 17.84 -11.50 -13.00
N PRO A 76 17.48 -12.54 -12.24
CA PRO A 76 18.28 -12.93 -11.09
C PRO A 76 19.54 -13.66 -11.63
N GLY A 77 20.64 -12.93 -11.82
CA GLY A 77 21.84 -13.48 -12.48
C GLY A 77 21.81 -13.36 -14.01
N LYS A 78 22.18 -14.41 -14.73
CA LYS A 78 22.33 -14.38 -16.20
C LYS A 78 21.05 -14.75 -16.97
N SER A 79 20.13 -15.47 -16.35
CA SER A 79 18.93 -16.00 -17.01
C SER A 79 17.72 -15.07 -16.82
N LEU A 80 16.94 -14.89 -17.90
CA LEU A 80 15.67 -14.17 -17.82
C LEU A 80 14.62 -15.06 -17.16
N LEU A 81 14.07 -14.60 -16.06
CA LEU A 81 12.95 -15.22 -15.38
C LEU A 81 11.65 -14.59 -15.87
N LYS A 82 10.66 -15.41 -16.23
CA LYS A 82 9.28 -15.00 -16.52
C LYS A 82 8.33 -15.93 -15.79
N ILE A 83 7.54 -15.37 -14.86
CA ILE A 83 6.61 -16.14 -14.03
C ILE A 83 5.22 -15.55 -14.18
N PRO A 84 4.22 -16.36 -14.58
CA PRO A 84 2.82 -15.95 -14.49
C PRO A 84 2.45 -15.64 -13.04
N CYS A 85 1.66 -14.62 -12.83
CA CYS A 85 1.21 -14.20 -11.50
C CYS A 85 -0.23 -13.74 -11.50
N LEU A 86 -0.81 -13.74 -10.33
CA LEU A 86 -2.13 -13.19 -10.07
C LEU A 86 -1.97 -11.95 -9.20
N VAL A 87 -2.45 -10.82 -9.71
CA VAL A 87 -2.47 -9.56 -8.97
C VAL A 87 -3.67 -9.57 -8.04
N ARG A 88 -3.44 -9.35 -6.75
CA ARG A 88 -4.45 -9.38 -5.69
C ARG A 88 -4.89 -8.02 -5.22
N ASP A 89 -3.97 -7.09 -5.19
CA ASP A 89 -4.25 -5.71 -4.82
C ASP A 89 -3.35 -4.74 -5.56
N LEU A 90 -3.85 -3.53 -5.75
CA LEU A 90 -3.18 -2.48 -6.52
C LEU A 90 -3.38 -1.13 -5.83
N SER A 91 -2.33 -0.34 -5.76
CA SER A 91 -2.33 1.03 -5.25
C SER A 91 -1.50 1.95 -6.14
N ALA A 92 -1.51 3.24 -5.87
CA ALA A 92 -0.69 4.21 -6.60
C ALA A 92 0.83 3.97 -6.46
N LYS A 93 1.28 3.27 -5.40
CA LYS A 93 2.70 3.09 -5.07
C LYS A 93 3.20 1.65 -5.20
N GLY A 94 2.29 0.68 -5.28
CA GLY A 94 2.69 -0.72 -5.29
C GLY A 94 1.56 -1.68 -5.57
N ILE A 95 1.92 -2.95 -5.60
CA ILE A 95 1.06 -4.04 -6.05
C ILE A 95 1.35 -5.31 -5.25
N GLY A 96 0.31 -6.03 -4.86
CA GLY A 96 0.40 -7.36 -4.27
C GLY A 96 0.13 -8.43 -5.31
N ILE A 97 1.02 -9.40 -5.41
CA ILE A 97 0.89 -10.52 -6.36
C ILE A 97 1.06 -11.86 -5.66
N THR A 98 0.50 -12.88 -6.28
CA THR A 98 0.68 -14.29 -5.89
C THR A 98 1.25 -15.08 -7.06
N LEU A 99 2.26 -15.89 -6.78
CA LEU A 99 2.89 -16.81 -7.72
C LEU A 99 2.63 -18.25 -7.30
N ASP A 100 2.30 -19.11 -8.25
CA ASP A 100 2.16 -20.56 -8.02
C ASP A 100 3.51 -21.28 -8.06
N VAL A 101 4.47 -20.74 -7.29
CA VAL A 101 5.80 -21.32 -7.11
C VAL A 101 6.17 -21.24 -5.64
N THR A 102 6.84 -22.28 -5.16
CA THR A 102 7.26 -22.36 -3.75
C THR A 102 8.62 -21.71 -3.52
N THR A 103 9.47 -21.70 -4.55
CA THR A 103 10.80 -21.12 -4.50
C THR A 103 11.11 -20.46 -5.84
N ALA A 104 11.48 -19.20 -5.80
CA ALA A 104 12.02 -18.50 -6.95
C ALA A 104 13.10 -17.54 -6.48
N GLU A 105 14.23 -17.53 -7.16
CA GLU A 105 15.18 -16.44 -7.02
C GLU A 105 14.59 -15.20 -7.65
N MET A 106 14.49 -14.13 -6.86
CA MET A 106 13.96 -12.85 -7.29
C MET A 106 15.10 -11.84 -7.38
N ALA A 107 15.19 -11.15 -8.50
CA ALA A 107 16.03 -9.97 -8.59
C ALA A 107 15.45 -8.86 -7.68
N GLU A 108 16.30 -7.99 -7.19
CA GLU A 108 15.85 -6.83 -6.39
C GLU A 108 14.88 -5.94 -7.19
N THR A 109 15.13 -5.81 -8.49
CA THR A 109 14.27 -5.08 -9.42
C THR A 109 13.71 -6.03 -10.46
N MET A 110 12.40 -5.99 -10.63
CA MET A 110 11.63 -6.81 -11.56
C MET A 110 10.72 -5.92 -12.41
N GLN A 111 10.23 -6.46 -13.51
CA GLN A 111 9.17 -5.83 -14.31
C GLN A 111 7.90 -6.65 -14.21
N LEU A 112 6.79 -6.00 -13.96
CA LEU A 112 5.48 -6.61 -13.95
C LEU A 112 4.69 -6.11 -15.17
N ARG A 113 4.29 -7.05 -16.00
CA ARG A 113 3.30 -6.80 -17.05
C ARG A 113 1.93 -7.19 -16.50
N VAL A 114 0.99 -6.28 -16.51
CA VAL A 114 -0.39 -6.52 -16.08
C VAL A 114 -1.36 -5.90 -17.06
N LYS A 115 -2.50 -6.56 -17.26
CA LYS A 115 -3.61 -6.05 -18.06
C LYS A 115 -4.74 -5.69 -17.11
N LEU A 116 -5.11 -4.42 -17.11
CA LEU A 116 -6.24 -3.93 -16.33
C LEU A 116 -7.55 -4.44 -16.92
N ASP A 117 -8.54 -4.67 -16.08
CA ASP A 117 -9.90 -5.06 -16.48
C ASP A 117 -10.82 -3.85 -16.72
N ASP A 118 -10.21 -2.71 -16.97
CA ASP A 118 -10.92 -1.50 -17.39
C ASP A 118 -11.53 -1.64 -18.79
N SER A 119 -12.41 -0.72 -19.16
CA SER A 119 -13.06 -0.70 -20.48
C SER A 119 -12.09 -0.66 -21.66
N ARG A 120 -10.88 -0.14 -21.44
CA ARG A 120 -9.81 -0.02 -22.42
C ARG A 120 -8.88 -1.22 -22.47
N LYS A 121 -9.01 -2.12 -21.48
CA LYS A 121 -8.09 -3.28 -21.28
C LYS A 121 -6.62 -2.86 -21.33
N THR A 122 -6.31 -1.78 -20.62
CA THR A 122 -4.99 -1.14 -20.62
C THR A 122 -3.92 -2.12 -20.15
N ALA A 123 -2.89 -2.32 -20.95
CA ALA A 123 -1.71 -3.11 -20.58
C ALA A 123 -0.64 -2.18 -20.00
N LEU A 124 -0.11 -2.53 -18.84
CA LEU A 124 0.93 -1.79 -18.15
C LEU A 124 2.20 -2.62 -18.04
N LEU A 125 3.34 -1.98 -18.16
CA LEU A 125 4.65 -2.53 -17.84
C LEU A 125 5.25 -1.71 -16.71
N LEU A 126 5.31 -2.30 -15.53
CA LEU A 126 5.59 -1.60 -14.29
C LEU A 126 6.94 -2.05 -13.72
N PRO A 127 7.95 -1.17 -13.68
CA PRO A 127 9.20 -1.46 -12.98
C PRO A 127 8.93 -1.49 -11.47
N CYS A 128 9.34 -2.59 -10.83
CA CYS A 128 9.02 -2.86 -9.43
C CYS A 128 10.27 -3.26 -8.65
N LYS A 129 10.26 -2.95 -7.36
CA LYS A 129 11.19 -3.46 -6.36
C LYS A 129 10.45 -4.40 -5.41
N VAL A 130 11.03 -5.58 -5.14
CA VAL A 130 10.47 -6.53 -4.16
C VAL A 130 10.69 -5.99 -2.76
N ARG A 131 9.60 -5.75 -2.03
CA ARG A 131 9.62 -5.24 -0.64
C ARG A 131 9.24 -6.27 0.38
N ARG A 132 8.38 -7.19 0.01
CA ARG A 132 7.89 -8.24 0.89
C ARG A 132 7.82 -9.55 0.15
N LYS A 133 8.23 -10.62 0.83
CA LYS A 133 8.15 -11.99 0.34
C LYS A 133 7.61 -12.89 1.44
N GLN A 134 6.55 -13.63 1.14
CA GLN A 134 5.91 -14.53 2.10
C GLN A 134 5.46 -15.82 1.39
N LYS A 135 5.78 -16.97 1.98
CA LYS A 135 5.26 -18.26 1.53
C LYS A 135 3.97 -18.57 2.27
N THR A 136 2.94 -18.97 1.56
CA THR A 136 1.65 -19.34 2.14
C THR A 136 1.01 -20.45 1.29
N GLY A 137 0.79 -21.63 1.90
CA GLY A 137 0.05 -22.72 1.26
C GLY A 137 0.57 -23.17 -0.11
N GLY A 138 1.90 -23.27 -0.28
CA GLY A 138 2.51 -23.65 -1.55
C GLY A 138 2.60 -22.53 -2.60
N GLN A 139 2.17 -21.33 -2.25
CA GLN A 139 2.25 -20.14 -3.08
C GLN A 139 3.24 -19.12 -2.51
N LEU A 140 3.80 -18.31 -3.38
CA LEU A 140 4.65 -17.19 -3.01
C LEU A 140 3.88 -15.88 -3.18
N GLN A 141 3.70 -15.14 -2.09
CA GLN A 141 3.10 -13.80 -2.10
C GLN A 141 4.21 -12.75 -2.09
N LEU A 142 4.14 -11.81 -3.00
CA LEU A 142 5.06 -10.69 -3.09
C LEU A 142 4.34 -9.35 -2.94
N GLY A 143 4.92 -8.47 -2.15
CA GLY A 143 4.61 -7.05 -2.14
C GLY A 143 5.66 -6.31 -2.95
N LEU A 144 5.22 -5.66 -4.02
CA LEU A 144 6.09 -4.92 -4.94
C LEU A 144 5.81 -3.43 -4.80
N GLU A 145 6.87 -2.64 -4.78
CA GLU A 145 6.81 -1.18 -4.84
C GLU A 145 7.18 -0.75 -6.26
N PHE A 146 6.40 0.15 -6.84
CA PHE A 146 6.74 0.72 -8.14
C PHE A 146 7.99 1.59 -8.04
N LYS A 147 8.88 1.44 -9.01
CA LYS A 147 9.94 2.40 -9.27
C LYS A 147 9.39 3.55 -10.13
N SER A 148 10.25 4.36 -10.71
CA SER A 148 9.83 5.47 -11.56
C SER A 148 8.85 5.02 -12.65
N LEU A 149 7.59 5.37 -12.50
CA LEU A 149 6.56 5.14 -13.52
C LEU A 149 6.56 6.31 -14.51
N ASP A 150 6.36 6.00 -15.80
CA ASP A 150 6.08 7.03 -16.79
C ASP A 150 4.70 7.67 -16.57
N LEU A 151 4.48 8.83 -17.17
CA LEU A 151 3.25 9.60 -16.99
C LEU A 151 2.01 8.85 -17.48
N ASP A 152 2.14 8.04 -18.53
CA ASP A 152 1.02 7.26 -19.10
C ASP A 152 0.60 6.16 -18.13
N SER A 153 1.55 5.43 -17.55
CA SER A 153 1.31 4.41 -16.53
C SER A 153 0.71 5.02 -15.25
N GLN A 154 1.23 6.17 -14.80
CA GLN A 154 0.67 6.90 -13.64
C GLN A 154 -0.78 7.32 -13.89
N SER A 155 -1.07 7.87 -15.07
CA SER A 155 -2.41 8.32 -15.45
C SER A 155 -3.38 7.14 -15.57
N ALA A 156 -2.94 6.02 -16.16
CA ALA A 156 -3.76 4.82 -16.29
C ALA A 156 -4.08 4.20 -14.91
N LEU A 157 -3.09 4.10 -14.02
CA LEU A 157 -3.28 3.64 -12.65
C LEU A 157 -4.24 4.55 -11.87
N SER A 158 -4.05 5.86 -11.95
CA SER A 158 -4.90 6.82 -11.25
C SER A 158 -6.36 6.71 -11.68
N ARG A 159 -6.62 6.60 -12.98
CA ARG A 159 -7.98 6.37 -13.50
C ARG A 159 -8.56 5.06 -13.02
N TYR A 160 -7.79 3.98 -13.07
CA TYR A 160 -8.25 2.67 -12.66
C TYR A 160 -8.57 2.59 -11.15
N LEU A 161 -7.76 3.24 -10.32
CA LEU A 161 -7.95 3.28 -8.88
C LEU A 161 -9.12 4.17 -8.43
N SER A 162 -9.54 5.13 -9.26
CA SER A 162 -10.66 6.03 -8.96
C SER A 162 -12.02 5.50 -9.42
N GLN A 163 -12.07 4.37 -10.09
CA GLN A 163 -13.29 3.63 -10.44
C GLN A 163 -13.73 2.77 -9.24
#